data_cb02fe19fa8491a78d61faa455f1192b
#
_entry.id   cb02fe19fa8491a78d61faa455f1192b
#
_cell.length_a   1.000
_cell.length_b   1.000
_cell.length_c   1.000
_cell.angle_alpha   90.00
_cell.angle_beta   90.00
_cell.angle_gamma   90.00
#
_symmetry.space_group_name_H-M   'P 1'
#
loop_
_entity.id
_entity.type
_entity.pdbx_description
1 polymer ?
#
loop_
_entity_poly.entity_id
_entity_poly.type
_entity_poly.pdbx_seq_one_letter_code
_entity_poly.pdbx_strand_id
1 'polypeptide(L)'
;VMAVRELNITVPLHWSPETIATNWFQVNYWAERGAKRTVLARELSMEEVTEIKESANAEIEVQVHGMTCMFQSNGSLLGNYFLYRDQAMEIENRKENKNMFLHDKERKNKYPIYEDLNGTHIFSPNDMCIIDELSELFEVGIDSLKFDAILQTPEYTVKVTNLYRQAIDAYFDQGPDAYEDIKDDLLEK
;
A
#
# COMPACT_ATOMS: atom_id res chain seq x y z
N VAL A 1 -13.69 -7.68 11.24
CA VAL A 1 -13.20 -8.23 12.52
C VAL A 1 -14.39 -8.78 13.34
N MET A 2 -15.38 -7.97 13.71
CA MET A 2 -16.49 -8.37 14.61
C MET A 2 -17.23 -9.62 14.11
N ALA A 3 -17.78 -9.60 12.90
CA ALA A 3 -18.53 -10.73 12.33
C ALA A 3 -17.71 -12.03 12.27
N VAL A 4 -16.40 -11.95 11.99
CA VAL A 4 -15.53 -13.14 11.97
C VAL A 4 -15.36 -13.72 13.38
N ARG A 5 -15.27 -12.88 14.40
CA ARG A 5 -15.19 -13.34 15.80
C ARG A 5 -16.49 -13.97 16.29
N GLU A 6 -17.63 -13.44 15.89
CA GLU A 6 -18.95 -14.03 16.19
C GLU A 6 -19.10 -15.45 15.61
N LEU A 7 -18.44 -15.75 14.50
CA LEU A 7 -18.38 -17.08 13.89
C LEU A 7 -17.35 -18.02 14.55
N ASN A 8 -16.71 -17.62 15.66
CA ASN A 8 -15.67 -18.38 16.37
C ASN A 8 -14.49 -18.82 15.49
N ILE A 9 -14.16 -18.04 14.47
CA ILE A 9 -13.00 -18.31 13.62
C ILE A 9 -11.73 -17.89 14.37
N THR A 10 -10.78 -18.83 14.50
CA THR A 10 -9.56 -18.67 15.30
C THR A 10 -8.34 -18.17 14.51
N VAL A 11 -8.45 -17.97 13.20
CA VAL A 11 -7.37 -17.44 12.38
C VAL A 11 -6.96 -16.03 12.83
N PRO A 12 -5.67 -15.67 12.75
CA PRO A 12 -5.23 -14.30 13.00
C PRO A 12 -5.91 -13.34 12.03
N LEU A 13 -6.47 -12.25 12.56
CA LEU A 13 -7.16 -11.23 11.77
C LEU A 13 -6.27 -10.01 11.61
N HIS A 14 -6.10 -9.55 10.37
CA HIS A 14 -5.44 -8.29 10.06
C HIS A 14 -6.50 -7.24 9.72
N TRP A 15 -6.39 -6.07 10.33
CA TRP A 15 -7.21 -4.92 9.99
C TRP A 15 -6.46 -4.04 8.99
N SER A 16 -6.96 -3.99 7.76
CA SER A 16 -6.38 -3.22 6.66
C SER A 16 -7.41 -2.25 6.08
N PRO A 17 -7.60 -1.08 6.70
CA PRO A 17 -8.62 -0.11 6.31
C PRO A 17 -8.13 0.89 5.25
N GLU A 18 -6.96 0.71 4.69
CA GLU A 18 -6.27 1.53 3.69
C GLU A 18 -5.95 2.96 4.12
N THR A 19 -6.92 3.77 4.55
CA THR A 19 -6.72 5.21 4.79
C THR A 19 -7.11 5.70 6.18
N ILE A 20 -7.73 4.88 7.01
CA ILE A 20 -8.27 5.36 8.30
C ILE A 20 -7.50 4.89 9.54
N ALA A 21 -6.48 4.03 9.42
CA ALA A 21 -5.63 3.65 10.54
C ALA A 21 -4.53 4.70 10.75
N THR A 22 -4.88 5.82 11.40
CA THR A 22 -4.04 7.02 11.50
C THR A 22 -3.57 7.34 12.91
N ASN A 23 -3.92 6.54 13.91
CA ASN A 23 -3.50 6.74 15.29
C ASN A 23 -3.58 5.45 16.11
N TRP A 24 -2.81 5.40 17.20
CA TRP A 24 -2.74 4.24 18.08
C TRP A 24 -4.07 3.90 18.76
N PHE A 25 -4.95 4.89 18.97
CA PHE A 25 -6.24 4.65 19.59
C PHE A 25 -7.14 3.76 18.72
N GLN A 26 -7.16 4.01 17.41
CA GLN A 26 -7.88 3.16 16.45
C GLN A 26 -7.26 1.75 16.39
N VAL A 27 -5.93 1.65 16.39
CA VAL A 27 -5.22 0.37 16.41
C VAL A 27 -5.65 -0.44 17.64
N ASN A 28 -5.58 0.15 18.82
CA ASN A 28 -5.93 -0.53 20.08
C ASN A 28 -7.42 -0.88 20.16
N TYR A 29 -8.31 -0.03 19.63
CA TYR A 29 -9.73 -0.32 19.53
C TYR A 29 -10.00 -1.63 18.77
N TRP A 30 -9.30 -1.85 17.64
CA TRP A 30 -9.46 -3.06 16.86
C TRP A 30 -8.66 -4.24 17.42
N ALA A 31 -7.54 -4.00 18.08
CA ALA A 31 -6.78 -5.02 18.79
C ALA A 31 -7.61 -5.67 19.90
N GLU A 32 -8.29 -4.88 20.73
CA GLU A 32 -9.23 -5.35 21.76
C GLU A 32 -10.36 -6.20 21.18
N ARG A 33 -10.73 -5.98 19.92
CA ARG A 33 -11.75 -6.72 19.18
C ARG A 33 -11.19 -7.90 18.38
N GLY A 34 -9.91 -8.19 18.58
CA GLY A 34 -9.25 -9.37 18.06
C GLY A 34 -8.51 -9.19 16.74
N ALA A 35 -8.26 -7.97 16.28
CA ALA A 35 -7.27 -7.73 15.24
C ALA A 35 -5.88 -7.96 15.83
N LYS A 36 -5.09 -8.81 15.19
CA LYS A 36 -3.73 -9.12 15.64
C LYS A 36 -2.71 -8.18 15.00
N ARG A 37 -3.00 -7.70 13.79
CA ARG A 37 -2.16 -6.77 13.04
C ARG A 37 -3.02 -5.67 12.43
N THR A 38 -2.46 -4.46 12.36
CA THR A 38 -3.07 -3.31 11.68
C THR A 38 -2.13 -2.80 10.59
N VAL A 39 -2.67 -2.63 9.39
CA VAL A 39 -1.99 -1.92 8.30
C VAL A 39 -2.27 -0.43 8.48
N LEU A 40 -1.22 0.37 8.66
CA LEU A 40 -1.35 1.81 8.83
C LEU A 40 -1.71 2.51 7.52
N ALA A 41 -2.30 3.69 7.67
CA ALA A 41 -2.50 4.60 6.55
C ALA A 41 -1.13 5.06 6.01
N ARG A 42 -1.02 5.14 4.71
CA ARG A 42 0.25 5.44 4.00
C ARG A 42 0.60 6.93 3.99
N GLU A 43 -0.29 7.77 4.48
CA GLU A 43 -0.10 9.23 4.57
C GLU A 43 0.60 9.67 5.86
N LEU A 44 0.92 8.73 6.75
CA LEU A 44 1.55 9.01 8.04
C LEU A 44 3.04 9.34 7.87
N SER A 45 3.50 10.33 8.63
CA SER A 45 4.93 10.61 8.78
C SER A 45 5.62 9.54 9.64
N MET A 46 6.94 9.46 9.58
CA MET A 46 7.72 8.54 10.41
C MET A 46 7.52 8.79 11.91
N GLU A 47 7.38 10.05 12.32
CA GLU A 47 7.08 10.41 13.72
C GLU A 47 5.74 9.84 14.18
N GLU A 48 4.70 9.96 13.34
CA GLU A 48 3.37 9.39 13.64
C GLU A 48 3.39 7.85 13.67
N VAL A 49 4.13 7.22 12.76
CA VAL A 49 4.33 5.76 12.74
C VAL A 49 5.02 5.30 14.03
N THR A 50 6.05 6.04 14.49
CA THR A 50 6.76 5.76 15.74
C THR A 50 5.84 5.88 16.94
N GLU A 51 5.08 6.98 17.07
CA GLU A 51 4.11 7.19 18.16
C GLU A 51 3.07 6.06 18.22
N ILE A 52 2.56 5.66 17.05
CA ILE A 52 1.59 4.56 16.96
C ILE A 52 2.24 3.26 17.42
N LYS A 53 3.44 2.94 16.96
CA LYS A 53 4.10 1.68 17.29
C LYS A 53 4.41 1.58 18.79
N GLU A 54 4.87 2.65 19.41
CA GLU A 54 5.17 2.71 20.85
C GLU A 54 3.93 2.48 21.72
N SER A 55 2.76 2.88 21.23
CA SER A 55 1.50 2.85 21.98
C SER A 55 0.55 1.71 21.56
N ALA A 56 0.88 0.97 20.52
CA ALA A 56 0.01 -0.05 19.94
C ALA A 56 0.09 -1.38 20.68
N ASN A 57 -1.07 -2.02 20.88
CA ASN A 57 -1.20 -3.38 21.43
C ASN A 57 -1.40 -4.45 20.33
N ALA A 58 -1.04 -4.14 19.09
CA ALA A 58 -1.10 -5.03 17.94
C ALA A 58 0.16 -4.91 17.11
N GLU A 59 0.40 -5.90 16.25
CA GLU A 59 1.44 -5.81 15.23
C GLU A 59 1.11 -4.68 14.25
N ILE A 60 2.13 -3.96 13.82
CA ILE A 60 2.02 -2.85 12.88
C ILE A 60 2.62 -3.24 11.53
N GLU A 61 1.85 -2.99 10.47
CA GLU A 61 2.27 -3.17 9.09
C GLU A 61 2.26 -1.83 8.36
N VAL A 62 3.35 -1.53 7.65
CA VAL A 62 3.52 -0.29 6.87
C VAL A 62 3.69 -0.63 5.40
N GLN A 63 3.02 0.11 4.51
CA GLN A 63 3.26 0.00 3.08
C GLN A 63 4.58 0.68 2.74
N VAL A 64 5.49 -0.06 2.09
CA VAL A 64 6.85 0.41 1.76
C VAL A 64 7.10 0.53 0.26
N HIS A 65 6.27 -0.11 -0.55
CA HIS A 65 6.44 -0.05 -2.01
C HIS A 65 5.11 -0.25 -2.75
N GLY A 66 5.02 0.37 -3.93
CA GLY A 66 3.95 0.16 -4.90
C GLY A 66 3.07 1.39 -5.14
N MET A 67 2.15 1.23 -6.08
CA MET A 67 1.21 2.29 -6.43
C MET A 67 0.26 2.61 -5.29
N THR A 68 -0.05 3.89 -5.13
CA THR A 68 -1.01 4.38 -4.16
C THR A 68 -2.34 4.68 -4.84
N CYS A 69 -3.43 4.08 -4.38
CA CYS A 69 -4.77 4.50 -4.78
C CYS A 69 -5.08 5.86 -4.13
N MET A 70 -5.00 6.93 -4.92
CA MET A 70 -5.19 8.31 -4.45
C MET A 70 -6.66 8.71 -4.35
N PHE A 71 -7.50 8.07 -5.16
CA PHE A 71 -8.92 8.38 -5.23
C PHE A 71 -9.71 7.12 -5.57
N GLN A 72 -10.82 6.92 -4.87
CA GLN A 72 -11.77 5.84 -5.12
C GLN A 72 -13.20 6.40 -5.14
N SER A 73 -13.99 5.93 -6.10
CA SER A 73 -15.43 6.20 -6.20
C SER A 73 -16.16 4.89 -6.42
N ASN A 74 -17.26 4.67 -5.69
CA ASN A 74 -18.14 3.53 -5.94
C ASN A 74 -18.95 3.66 -7.23
N GLY A 75 -18.88 4.82 -7.92
CA GLY A 75 -19.55 5.07 -9.19
C GLY A 75 -18.67 4.75 -10.39
N SER A 76 -19.31 4.35 -11.49
CA SER A 76 -18.69 4.16 -12.80
C SER A 76 -18.43 5.51 -13.49
N LEU A 77 -17.35 6.20 -13.10
CA LEU A 77 -17.04 7.52 -13.64
C LEU A 77 -16.57 7.44 -15.10
N LEU A 78 -15.74 6.43 -15.44
CA LEU A 78 -15.29 6.22 -16.82
C LEU A 78 -16.45 5.81 -17.73
N GLY A 79 -17.25 4.85 -17.29
CA GLY A 79 -18.43 4.41 -18.06
C GLY A 79 -19.37 5.57 -18.37
N ASN A 80 -19.68 6.36 -17.36
CA ASN A 80 -20.54 7.53 -17.51
C ASN A 80 -19.92 8.61 -18.40
N TYR A 81 -18.61 8.83 -18.30
CA TYR A 81 -17.90 9.77 -19.18
C TYR A 81 -17.97 9.35 -20.64
N PHE A 82 -17.70 8.07 -20.95
CA PHE A 82 -17.76 7.58 -22.31
C PHE A 82 -19.19 7.55 -22.86
N LEU A 83 -20.17 7.21 -22.03
CA LEU A 83 -21.59 7.28 -22.39
C LEU A 83 -22.00 8.72 -22.74
N TYR A 84 -21.57 9.71 -21.97
CA TYR A 84 -21.81 11.12 -22.26
C TYR A 84 -21.19 11.58 -23.60
N ARG A 85 -20.09 10.92 -24.01
CA ARG A 85 -19.39 11.21 -25.27
C ARG A 85 -19.93 10.40 -26.45
N ASP A 86 -21.07 9.72 -26.31
CA ASP A 86 -21.61 8.77 -27.31
C ASP A 86 -20.61 7.66 -27.72
N GLN A 87 -19.70 7.32 -26.83
CA GLN A 87 -18.68 6.30 -26.98
C GLN A 87 -18.96 5.19 -25.97
N ALA A 88 -19.90 4.28 -26.28
CA ALA A 88 -20.18 3.16 -25.38
C ALA A 88 -18.92 2.26 -25.28
N MET A 89 -18.33 2.20 -24.08
CA MET A 89 -17.32 1.22 -23.76
C MET A 89 -17.89 0.14 -22.86
N GLU A 90 -17.75 -1.12 -23.26
CA GLU A 90 -18.02 -2.23 -22.35
C GLU A 90 -16.92 -2.27 -21.28
N ILE A 91 -17.28 -1.90 -20.05
CA ILE A 91 -16.33 -1.75 -18.93
C ILE A 91 -16.01 -3.11 -18.27
N GLU A 92 -16.84 -4.12 -18.44
CA GLU A 92 -16.77 -5.37 -17.67
C GLU A 92 -15.68 -6.39 -18.10
N ASN A 93 -15.02 -6.28 -19.24
CA ASN A 93 -14.08 -7.30 -19.75
C ASN A 93 -12.67 -6.79 -20.06
N ARG A 94 -12.01 -6.07 -19.16
CA ARG A 94 -10.97 -5.14 -19.55
C ARG A 94 -9.55 -5.50 -19.22
N LYS A 95 -8.91 -6.21 -20.11
CA LYS A 95 -7.46 -6.08 -20.33
C LYS A 95 -7.08 -4.67 -20.83
N GLU A 96 -7.98 -3.98 -21.50
CA GLU A 96 -7.80 -2.65 -22.13
C GLU A 96 -7.85 -1.50 -21.12
N ASN A 97 -8.53 -1.64 -19.99
CA ASN A 97 -8.64 -0.65 -18.92
C ASN A 97 -7.31 -0.35 -18.21
N LYS A 98 -6.39 -1.30 -18.23
CA LYS A 98 -5.09 -1.16 -17.52
C LYS A 98 -4.16 -0.10 -18.12
N ASN A 99 -4.49 0.43 -19.30
CA ASN A 99 -3.67 1.41 -20.02
C ASN A 99 -4.35 2.77 -20.16
N MET A 100 -5.38 3.05 -19.34
CA MET A 100 -6.01 4.36 -19.32
C MET A 100 -5.35 5.26 -18.28
N PHE A 101 -5.22 6.53 -18.65
CA PHE A 101 -4.60 7.53 -17.80
C PHE A 101 -5.43 8.80 -17.79
N LEU A 102 -5.60 9.37 -16.61
CA LEU A 102 -6.04 10.74 -16.45
C LEU A 102 -4.82 11.66 -16.67
N HIS A 103 -4.89 12.57 -17.62
CA HIS A 103 -3.80 13.49 -17.91
C HIS A 103 -4.06 14.84 -17.26
N ASP A 104 -3.18 15.23 -16.34
CA ASP A 104 -3.13 16.58 -15.79
C ASP A 104 -2.28 17.45 -16.73
N LYS A 105 -2.93 18.42 -17.37
CA LYS A 105 -2.28 19.32 -18.33
C LYS A 105 -1.31 20.30 -17.67
N GLU A 106 -1.55 20.67 -16.43
CA GLU A 106 -0.73 21.64 -15.70
C GLU A 106 0.54 20.98 -15.16
N ARG A 107 0.40 19.81 -14.53
CA ARG A 107 1.52 19.07 -13.93
C ARG A 107 2.20 18.09 -14.87
N LYS A 108 1.64 17.88 -16.07
CA LYS A 108 2.10 16.88 -17.06
C LYS A 108 2.11 15.43 -16.57
N ASN A 109 1.50 15.16 -15.44
CA ASN A 109 1.43 13.83 -14.86
C ASN A 109 0.34 13.00 -15.55
N LYS A 110 0.59 11.68 -15.62
CA LYS A 110 -0.37 10.69 -16.11
C LYS A 110 -0.73 9.79 -14.93
N TYR A 111 -1.96 9.92 -14.44
CA TYR A 111 -2.48 9.11 -13.34
C TYR A 111 -3.18 7.89 -13.91
N PRO A 112 -2.72 6.65 -13.60
CA PRO A 112 -3.43 5.45 -13.98
C PRO A 112 -4.85 5.49 -13.43
N ILE A 113 -5.84 5.19 -14.28
CA ILE A 113 -7.24 5.11 -13.90
C ILE A 113 -7.77 3.74 -14.28
N TYR A 114 -8.44 3.10 -13.35
CA TYR A 114 -9.02 1.78 -13.49
C TYR A 114 -10.46 1.78 -12.98
N GLU A 115 -11.33 1.04 -13.65
CA GLU A 115 -12.72 0.87 -13.23
C GLU A 115 -13.10 -0.61 -13.27
N ASP A 116 -13.75 -1.09 -12.22
CA ASP A 116 -14.25 -2.45 -12.08
C ASP A 116 -15.65 -2.46 -11.43
N LEU A 117 -16.08 -3.62 -10.94
CA LEU A 117 -17.37 -3.78 -10.25
C LEU A 117 -17.43 -3.03 -8.90
N ASN A 118 -16.29 -2.65 -8.34
CA ASN A 118 -16.21 -1.91 -7.08
C ASN A 118 -16.16 -0.39 -7.31
N GLY A 119 -16.08 0.05 -8.56
CA GLY A 119 -16.09 1.46 -8.95
C GLY A 119 -14.84 1.90 -9.70
N THR A 120 -14.53 3.18 -9.62
CA THR A 120 -13.42 3.83 -10.31
C THR A 120 -12.29 4.15 -9.33
N HIS A 121 -11.06 3.80 -9.70
CA HIS A 121 -9.84 3.98 -8.90
C HIS A 121 -8.83 4.79 -9.70
N ILE A 122 -8.22 5.80 -9.06
CA ILE A 122 -7.13 6.61 -9.62
C ILE A 122 -5.89 6.39 -8.77
N PHE A 123 -4.79 6.04 -9.42
CA PHE A 123 -3.53 5.71 -8.75
C PHE A 123 -2.49 6.82 -8.92
N SER A 124 -1.48 6.80 -8.05
CA SER A 124 -0.31 7.66 -8.17
C SER A 124 0.41 7.44 -9.51
N PRO A 125 1.05 8.49 -10.05
CA PRO A 125 1.76 8.38 -11.32
C PRO A 125 3.04 7.54 -11.22
N ASN A 126 3.58 7.39 -10.02
CA ASN A 126 4.78 6.62 -9.70
C ASN A 126 4.51 5.72 -8.50
N ASP A 127 5.28 4.65 -8.40
CA ASP A 127 5.31 3.82 -7.21
C ASP A 127 5.91 4.61 -6.03
N MET A 128 5.34 4.41 -4.86
CA MET A 128 5.99 4.76 -3.61
C MET A 128 7.18 3.82 -3.41
N CYS A 129 8.30 4.33 -2.94
CA CYS A 129 9.47 3.56 -2.60
C CYS A 129 10.13 4.22 -1.39
N ILE A 130 10.20 3.52 -0.27
CA ILE A 130 10.81 4.02 0.97
C ILE A 130 12.00 3.15 1.38
N ILE A 131 12.72 2.60 0.39
CA ILE A 131 13.90 1.79 0.66
C ILE A 131 14.99 2.58 1.40
N ASP A 132 15.05 3.88 1.20
CA ASP A 132 15.99 4.78 1.90
C ASP A 132 15.71 4.92 3.39
N GLU A 133 14.46 4.73 3.80
CA GLU A 133 13.98 4.96 5.17
C GLU A 133 13.76 3.64 5.94
N LEU A 134 14.16 2.49 5.38
CA LEU A 134 13.91 1.21 6.02
C LEU A 134 14.61 1.05 7.36
N SER A 135 15.82 1.61 7.52
CA SER A 135 16.54 1.58 8.80
C SER A 135 15.72 2.19 9.92
N GLU A 136 15.03 3.31 9.68
CA GLU A 136 14.19 3.94 10.68
C GLU A 136 12.99 3.05 11.05
N LEU A 137 12.36 2.39 10.07
CA LEU A 137 11.28 1.43 10.34
C LEU A 137 11.75 0.23 11.16
N PHE A 138 12.99 -0.25 10.93
CA PHE A 138 13.58 -1.35 11.68
C PHE A 138 13.92 -0.93 13.11
N GLU A 139 14.45 0.27 13.32
CA GLU A 139 14.74 0.83 14.64
C GLU A 139 13.48 1.00 15.48
N VAL A 140 12.39 1.46 14.87
CA VAL A 140 11.06 1.56 15.49
C VAL A 140 10.47 0.18 15.79
N GLY A 141 10.95 -0.86 15.11
CA GLY A 141 10.51 -2.26 15.32
C GLY A 141 9.19 -2.57 14.64
N ILE A 142 8.98 -2.06 13.42
CA ILE A 142 7.79 -2.40 12.62
C ILE A 142 7.76 -3.89 12.32
N ASP A 143 6.59 -4.52 12.48
CA ASP A 143 6.44 -5.97 12.45
C ASP A 143 6.30 -6.53 11.02
N SER A 144 5.84 -5.74 10.08
CA SER A 144 5.57 -6.18 8.70
C SER A 144 5.67 -5.05 7.69
N LEU A 145 6.25 -5.37 6.54
CA LEU A 145 6.36 -4.49 5.40
C LEU A 145 5.40 -4.96 4.30
N LYS A 146 4.56 -4.05 3.80
CA LYS A 146 3.58 -4.34 2.74
C LYS A 146 4.07 -3.82 1.39
N PHE A 147 4.00 -4.69 0.37
CA PHE A 147 4.16 -4.32 -1.04
C PHE A 147 2.81 -4.34 -1.72
N ASP A 148 2.48 -3.29 -2.45
CA ASP A 148 1.30 -3.26 -3.29
C ASP A 148 1.72 -3.42 -4.75
N ALA A 149 1.38 -4.57 -5.33
CA ALA A 149 1.74 -4.91 -6.72
C ALA A 149 0.59 -4.68 -7.71
N ILE A 150 -0.38 -3.84 -7.33
CA ILE A 150 -1.51 -3.53 -8.22
C ILE A 150 -1.00 -2.93 -9.54
N LEU A 151 -1.56 -3.40 -10.66
CA LEU A 151 -1.18 -3.02 -12.03
C LEU A 151 0.26 -3.40 -12.43
N GLN A 152 1.02 -4.08 -11.60
CA GLN A 152 2.39 -4.51 -11.87
C GLN A 152 2.46 -5.93 -12.45
N THR A 153 3.59 -6.24 -13.11
CA THR A 153 3.83 -7.59 -13.63
C THR A 153 4.40 -8.51 -12.54
N PRO A 154 4.23 -9.84 -12.68
CA PRO A 154 4.86 -10.79 -11.76
C PRO A 154 6.39 -10.63 -11.68
N GLU A 155 7.05 -10.37 -12.82
CA GLU A 155 8.51 -10.18 -12.91
C GLU A 155 8.95 -8.96 -12.10
N TYR A 156 8.23 -7.84 -12.20
CA TYR A 156 8.46 -6.65 -11.40
C TYR A 156 8.33 -6.96 -9.91
N THR A 157 7.23 -7.63 -9.53
CA THR A 157 6.95 -7.98 -8.14
C THR A 157 8.06 -8.84 -7.54
N VAL A 158 8.55 -9.86 -8.28
CA VAL A 158 9.66 -10.71 -7.86
C VAL A 158 10.93 -9.89 -7.67
N LYS A 159 11.25 -9.01 -8.61
CA LYS A 159 12.44 -8.15 -8.55
C LYS A 159 12.42 -7.26 -7.32
N VAL A 160 11.35 -6.51 -7.12
CA VAL A 160 11.19 -5.61 -5.97
C VAL A 160 11.27 -6.37 -4.66
N THR A 161 10.53 -7.49 -4.53
CA THR A 161 10.57 -8.30 -3.30
C THR A 161 11.98 -8.79 -2.98
N ASN A 162 12.75 -9.20 -3.99
CA ASN A 162 14.14 -9.63 -3.80
C ASN A 162 15.06 -8.48 -3.36
N LEU A 163 14.86 -7.27 -3.88
CA LEU A 163 15.66 -6.09 -3.46
C LEU A 163 15.40 -5.76 -1.99
N TYR A 164 14.12 -5.68 -1.60
CA TYR A 164 13.78 -5.44 -0.19
C TYR A 164 14.25 -6.59 0.72
N ARG A 165 14.21 -7.85 0.26
CA ARG A 165 14.75 -8.97 1.04
C ARG A 165 16.25 -8.81 1.28
N GLN A 166 17.00 -8.39 0.26
CA GLN A 166 18.42 -8.11 0.40
C GLN A 166 18.69 -6.98 1.41
N ALA A 167 17.88 -5.90 1.36
CA ALA A 167 17.99 -4.80 2.31
C ALA A 167 17.74 -5.26 3.76
N ILE A 168 16.68 -6.05 3.97
CA ILE A 168 16.33 -6.59 5.29
C ILE A 168 17.45 -7.52 5.81
N ASP A 169 17.95 -8.43 4.97
CA ASP A 169 19.00 -9.37 5.36
C ASP A 169 20.31 -8.64 5.67
N ALA A 170 20.67 -7.63 4.88
CA ALA A 170 21.85 -6.81 5.17
C ALA A 170 21.73 -6.12 6.54
N TYR A 171 20.60 -5.52 6.84
CA TYR A 171 20.40 -4.84 8.11
C TYR A 171 20.44 -5.79 9.31
N PHE A 172 19.70 -6.90 9.27
CA PHE A 172 19.55 -7.79 10.43
C PHE A 172 20.70 -8.79 10.60
N ASP A 173 21.32 -9.26 9.51
CA ASP A 173 22.39 -10.25 9.56
C ASP A 173 23.79 -9.62 9.67
N GLN A 174 23.98 -8.42 9.10
CA GLN A 174 25.28 -7.77 8.98
C GLN A 174 25.35 -6.41 9.70
N GLY A 175 24.21 -5.83 10.06
CA GLY A 175 24.10 -4.58 10.79
C GLY A 175 23.69 -3.38 9.92
N PRO A 176 23.32 -2.24 10.55
CA PRO A 176 22.86 -1.04 9.86
C PRO A 176 23.85 -0.51 8.81
N ASP A 177 25.16 -0.56 9.10
CA ASP A 177 26.21 -0.08 8.17
C ASP A 177 26.19 -0.86 6.85
N ALA A 178 25.96 -2.18 6.89
CA ALA A 178 25.86 -2.99 5.68
C ALA A 178 24.62 -2.66 4.82
N TYR A 179 23.53 -2.26 5.44
CA TYR A 179 22.37 -1.76 4.72
C TYR A 179 22.66 -0.41 4.05
N GLU A 180 23.30 0.52 4.77
CA GLU A 180 23.69 1.82 4.22
C GLU A 180 24.63 1.69 3.02
N ASP A 181 25.56 0.73 3.06
CA ASP A 181 26.50 0.47 1.97
C ASP A 181 25.84 -0.01 0.67
N ILE A 182 24.67 -0.69 0.76
CA ILE A 182 24.00 -1.30 -0.40
C ILE A 182 22.73 -0.59 -0.84
N LYS A 183 22.15 0.30 -0.04
CA LYS A 183 20.84 0.91 -0.33
C LYS A 183 20.82 1.67 -1.64
N ASP A 184 21.88 2.42 -1.95
CA ASP A 184 22.00 3.18 -3.19
C ASP A 184 22.03 2.25 -4.40
N ASP A 185 22.77 1.15 -4.32
CA ASP A 185 22.84 0.11 -5.35
C ASP A 185 21.46 -0.58 -5.57
N LEU A 186 20.64 -0.69 -4.51
CA LEU A 186 19.29 -1.26 -4.61
C LEU A 186 18.32 -0.31 -5.28
N LEU A 187 18.48 1.01 -5.07
CA LEU A 187 17.65 2.05 -5.71
C LEU A 187 17.91 2.17 -7.21
N GLU A 188 19.15 1.93 -7.67
CA GLU A 188 19.52 2.01 -9.08
C GLU A 188 19.06 0.79 -9.89
N LYS A 189 18.63 -0.29 -9.27
CA LYS A 189 18.21 -1.56 -9.91
C LYS A 189 16.72 -1.61 -10.20
#